data_fb2724897fed50e4467149f95cb46aab
#
_entry.id   fb2724897fed50e4467149f95cb46aab
#
_cell.length_a   1.000
_cell.length_b   1.000
_cell.length_c   1.000
_cell.angle_alpha   90.00
_cell.angle_beta   90.00
_cell.angle_gamma   90.00
#
_symmetry.space_group_name_H-M   'P 1'
#
loop_
_entity.id
_entity.type
_entity.pdbx_description
1 polymer ?
#
loop_
_entity_poly.entity_id
_entity_poly.type
_entity_poly.pdbx_seq_one_letter_code
_entity_poly.pdbx_strand_id
1 'polypeptide(L)'
;MLRTILLMSWVGLITTNMVASVKVEKTEYKGWQNCYRVTNGEIELIVTGDVGPRIIRFGFVGGQNMFKEFAEQLGKSGEEKFQLRGGDRVWKAPEDPVATWAPDNVPVQIIPTATGLIARAPIEPLTNLQKEIEIAIAPSGTTVTVSHRITNHSLFTLEFAPWALTMMAQGGIAVSGFPPRGRHPINLEATNPLVMWAYTDLADPRWKFTKKYLTLRQDPNNKEAQKLGLFNPDTWAAYLLNGEAFVKRTKADASKTYPDFGCSFETFTNNEFLEIETLGPLTKLSPGHTVEQVEHWGLYRKVQPTELTDQELDRVLLPLVQATGGAE
;
A
#
# COMPACT_ATOMS: atom_id res chain seq x y z
N MET A 1 78.82 12.88 -4.83
CA MET A 1 77.70 11.94 -4.98
C MET A 1 76.59 12.41 -4.09
N LEU A 2 75.62 13.15 -4.62
CA LEU A 2 74.45 13.61 -3.90
C LEU A 2 73.31 12.57 -4.10
N ARG A 3 72.81 12.01 -3.03
CA ARG A 3 71.59 11.12 -3.06
C ARG A 3 70.38 11.98 -2.82
N THR A 4 69.53 12.10 -3.83
CA THR A 4 68.21 12.72 -3.75
C THR A 4 67.24 11.72 -3.18
N ILE A 5 66.62 12.01 -2.02
CA ILE A 5 65.57 11.22 -1.40
C ILE A 5 64.24 11.75 -1.93
N LEU A 6 63.51 10.94 -2.69
CA LEU A 6 62.16 11.22 -3.14
C LEU A 6 61.17 10.85 -2.00
N LEU A 7 60.55 11.84 -1.40
CA LEU A 7 59.40 11.59 -0.48
C LEU A 7 58.14 11.42 -1.32
N MET A 8 57.59 10.19 -1.35
CA MET A 8 56.24 9.92 -1.85
C MET A 8 55.24 10.23 -0.75
N SER A 9 54.49 11.32 -0.94
CA SER A 9 53.30 11.61 -0.09
C SER A 9 52.11 10.75 -0.52
N TRP A 10 51.70 9.88 0.34
CA TRP A 10 50.41 9.14 0.20
C TRP A 10 49.28 10.11 0.58
N VAL A 11 48.47 10.52 -0.41
CA VAL A 11 47.17 11.16 -0.16
C VAL A 11 46.13 10.04 0.03
N GLY A 12 45.82 9.75 1.25
CA GLY A 12 44.75 8.83 1.58
C GLY A 12 43.38 9.44 1.19
N LEU A 13 42.69 8.87 0.22
CA LEU A 13 41.32 9.19 -0.08
C LEU A 13 40.46 8.73 1.10
N ILE A 14 40.03 9.67 1.94
CA ILE A 14 39.01 9.39 2.96
C ILE A 14 37.66 9.33 2.22
N THR A 15 37.22 8.12 1.86
CA THR A 15 35.85 7.89 1.45
C THR A 15 34.99 7.99 2.70
N THR A 16 34.35 9.14 2.92
CA THR A 16 33.28 9.28 3.88
C THR A 16 32.10 8.41 3.39
N ASN A 17 31.92 7.23 3.99
CA ASN A 17 30.68 6.51 3.87
C ASN A 17 29.57 7.41 4.43
N MET A 18 28.81 8.06 3.55
CA MET A 18 27.56 8.70 3.96
C MET A 18 26.66 7.59 4.49
N VAL A 19 26.46 7.56 5.79
CA VAL A 19 25.47 6.70 6.42
C VAL A 19 24.12 7.15 5.85
N ALA A 20 23.47 6.26 5.10
CA ALA A 20 22.13 6.51 4.60
C ALA A 20 21.23 6.78 5.82
N SER A 21 20.59 7.93 5.85
CA SER A 21 19.71 8.34 6.96
C SER A 21 18.32 8.66 6.42
N VAL A 22 17.32 8.28 7.17
CA VAL A 22 15.94 8.69 6.89
C VAL A 22 15.80 10.19 7.16
N LYS A 23 15.18 10.90 6.22
CA LYS A 23 14.86 12.32 6.35
C LYS A 23 13.35 12.50 6.28
N VAL A 24 12.84 13.35 7.16
CA VAL A 24 11.46 13.82 7.16
C VAL A 24 11.51 15.33 6.98
N GLU A 25 11.06 15.81 5.84
CA GLU A 25 11.18 17.21 5.43
C GLU A 25 9.79 17.78 5.12
N LYS A 26 9.46 18.94 5.67
CA LYS A 26 8.25 19.66 5.27
C LYS A 26 8.43 20.15 3.83
N THR A 27 7.42 19.97 3.00
CA THR A 27 7.44 20.34 1.58
C THR A 27 6.05 20.76 1.11
N GLU A 28 6.00 21.38 -0.05
CA GLU A 28 4.76 21.58 -0.80
C GLU A 28 4.61 20.43 -1.82
N TYR A 29 3.38 20.02 -2.08
CA TYR A 29 3.11 19.03 -3.11
C TYR A 29 1.80 19.32 -3.83
N LYS A 30 1.89 19.64 -5.12
CA LYS A 30 0.75 19.81 -6.05
C LYS A 30 -0.39 20.68 -5.49
N GLY A 31 -0.06 21.78 -4.81
CA GLY A 31 -1.00 22.75 -4.26
C GLY A 31 -1.23 22.62 -2.75
N TRP A 32 -0.94 21.49 -2.13
CA TRP A 32 -0.93 21.38 -0.67
C TRP A 32 0.35 21.95 -0.07
N GLN A 33 0.23 22.80 0.94
CA GLN A 33 1.34 23.55 1.56
C GLN A 33 1.96 22.82 2.76
N ASN A 34 1.25 21.85 3.33
CA ASN A 34 1.67 21.13 4.53
C ASN A 34 1.93 19.66 4.25
N CYS A 35 2.66 19.37 3.20
CA CYS A 35 3.12 18.02 2.92
C CYS A 35 4.43 17.71 3.64
N TYR A 36 4.69 16.41 3.81
CA TYR A 36 5.94 15.90 4.38
C TYR A 36 6.51 14.82 3.47
N ARG A 37 7.76 15.02 3.10
CA ARG A 37 8.53 14.07 2.32
C ARG A 37 9.34 13.20 3.28
N VAL A 38 9.13 11.88 3.21
CA VAL A 38 9.93 10.87 3.90
C VAL A 38 10.82 10.20 2.87
N THR A 39 12.15 10.22 3.07
CA THR A 39 13.08 9.65 2.09
C THR A 39 14.36 9.13 2.76
N ASN A 40 14.96 8.11 2.16
CA ASN A 40 16.32 7.63 2.48
C ASN A 40 17.32 7.92 1.34
N GLY A 41 16.90 8.72 0.33
CA GLY A 41 17.71 9.06 -0.84
C GLY A 41 17.50 8.12 -2.03
N GLU A 42 16.93 6.93 -1.84
CA GLU A 42 16.57 5.98 -2.90
C GLU A 42 15.08 6.05 -3.24
N ILE A 43 14.22 6.00 -2.23
CA ILE A 43 12.77 6.13 -2.35
C ILE A 43 12.26 7.38 -1.65
N GLU A 44 11.07 7.81 -2.02
CA GLU A 44 10.35 8.89 -1.36
C GLU A 44 8.87 8.60 -1.24
N LEU A 45 8.31 8.99 -0.10
CA LEU A 45 6.88 9.06 0.15
C LEU A 45 6.50 10.52 0.42
N ILE A 46 5.32 10.93 -0.06
CA ILE A 46 4.71 12.21 0.30
C ILE A 46 3.43 11.95 1.06
N VAL A 47 3.35 12.54 2.26
CA VAL A 47 2.18 12.52 3.12
C VAL A 47 1.63 13.93 3.18
N THR A 48 0.34 14.11 2.95
CA THR A 48 -0.28 15.43 3.12
C THR A 48 -0.73 15.64 4.56
N GLY A 49 -0.44 16.84 5.08
CA GLY A 49 -0.93 17.31 6.37
C GLY A 49 -2.23 18.13 6.25
N ASP A 50 -2.68 18.42 5.03
CA ASP A 50 -3.87 19.25 4.77
C ASP A 50 -5.17 18.43 4.76
N VAL A 51 -5.08 17.11 4.49
CA VAL A 51 -6.19 16.16 4.46
C VAL A 51 -5.70 14.76 4.83
N GLY A 52 -6.60 13.85 5.20
CA GLY A 52 -6.25 12.43 5.39
C GLY A 52 -6.53 11.87 6.79
N PRO A 53 -5.76 10.87 7.25
CA PRO A 53 -4.37 10.54 6.91
C PRO A 53 -4.23 9.85 5.55
N ARG A 54 -3.18 10.22 4.78
CA ARG A 54 -3.00 9.72 3.41
C ARG A 54 -1.56 9.81 2.94
N ILE A 55 -1.07 8.73 2.30
CA ILE A 55 0.19 8.73 1.55
C ILE A 55 -0.18 9.00 0.08
N ILE A 56 0.11 10.20 -0.42
CA ILE A 56 -0.34 10.60 -1.77
C ILE A 56 0.66 10.20 -2.87
N ARG A 57 1.93 9.98 -2.51
CA ARG A 57 2.97 9.55 -3.44
C ARG A 57 3.85 8.49 -2.81
N PHE A 58 4.21 7.49 -3.61
CA PHE A 58 5.31 6.57 -3.37
C PHE A 58 6.04 6.28 -4.69
N GLY A 59 7.36 6.42 -4.68
CA GLY A 59 8.18 6.22 -5.87
C GLY A 59 9.66 6.26 -5.54
N PHE A 60 10.49 5.95 -6.53
CA PHE A 60 11.91 6.28 -6.46
C PHE A 60 12.09 7.80 -6.48
N VAL A 61 13.14 8.30 -5.84
CA VAL A 61 13.48 9.73 -5.87
C VAL A 61 13.63 10.19 -7.32
N GLY A 62 12.84 11.20 -7.70
CA GLY A 62 12.77 11.71 -9.07
C GLY A 62 12.13 10.78 -10.10
N GLY A 63 11.56 9.63 -9.66
CA GLY A 63 10.84 8.68 -10.51
C GLY A 63 9.34 8.96 -10.59
N GLN A 64 8.61 8.01 -11.20
CA GLN A 64 7.16 8.08 -11.29
C GLN A 64 6.49 7.94 -9.91
N ASN A 65 5.25 8.41 -9.78
CA ASN A 65 4.40 8.05 -8.67
C ASN A 65 3.68 6.74 -9.00
N MET A 66 3.82 5.73 -8.14
CA MET A 66 3.09 4.47 -8.30
C MET A 66 1.60 4.61 -7.97
N PHE A 67 1.24 5.67 -7.25
CA PHE A 67 -0.12 5.89 -6.79
C PHE A 67 -0.91 6.82 -7.72
N LYS A 68 -2.23 6.59 -7.79
CA LYS A 68 -3.17 7.48 -8.47
C LYS A 68 -3.21 8.83 -7.78
N GLU A 69 -3.30 9.86 -8.60
CA GLU A 69 -3.61 11.23 -8.21
C GLU A 69 -4.77 11.73 -9.07
N PHE A 70 -5.76 12.37 -8.43
CA PHE A 70 -6.85 13.02 -9.14
C PHE A 70 -6.52 14.51 -9.27
N ALA A 71 -6.13 14.92 -10.48
CA ALA A 71 -5.62 16.29 -10.75
C ALA A 71 -6.58 17.38 -10.27
N GLU A 72 -7.90 17.16 -10.41
CA GLU A 72 -8.95 18.08 -10.01
C GLU A 72 -9.16 18.18 -8.49
N GLN A 73 -8.59 17.25 -7.71
CA GLN A 73 -8.71 17.19 -6.25
C GLN A 73 -7.41 17.56 -5.52
N LEU A 74 -6.29 17.66 -6.26
CA LEU A 74 -4.99 18.01 -5.68
C LEU A 74 -5.00 19.45 -5.15
N GLY A 75 -4.35 19.65 -4.01
CA GLY A 75 -4.25 20.96 -3.35
C GLY A 75 -5.52 21.45 -2.68
N LYS A 76 -6.63 20.71 -2.76
CA LYS A 76 -7.92 21.07 -2.17
C LYS A 76 -8.12 20.42 -0.80
N SER A 77 -8.92 21.07 0.05
CA SER A 77 -9.32 20.62 1.39
C SER A 77 -10.62 21.31 1.81
N GLY A 78 -11.28 20.79 2.85
CA GLY A 78 -12.47 21.39 3.43
C GLY A 78 -13.77 21.11 2.68
N GLU A 79 -13.80 20.18 1.74
CA GLU A 79 -15.04 19.78 1.07
C GLU A 79 -15.98 19.05 2.04
N GLU A 80 -17.29 19.29 1.89
CA GLU A 80 -18.31 18.66 2.74
C GLU A 80 -18.45 17.16 2.51
N LYS A 81 -18.15 16.69 1.28
CA LYS A 81 -18.29 15.29 0.89
C LYS A 81 -16.93 14.63 0.77
N PHE A 82 -16.90 13.33 1.01
CA PHE A 82 -15.72 12.50 0.78
C PHE A 82 -15.14 12.70 -0.62
N GLN A 83 -13.81 12.75 -0.71
CA GLN A 83 -13.05 12.87 -1.97
C GLN A 83 -12.07 11.70 -2.08
N LEU A 84 -11.99 11.09 -3.27
CA LEU A 84 -11.10 9.95 -3.51
C LEU A 84 -9.61 10.32 -3.37
N ARG A 85 -9.18 11.45 -3.94
CA ARG A 85 -7.83 12.04 -3.95
C ARG A 85 -6.71 11.12 -4.44
N GLY A 86 -6.86 9.80 -4.36
CA GLY A 86 -5.84 8.81 -4.68
C GLY A 86 -4.93 8.47 -3.48
N GLY A 87 -3.80 7.82 -3.76
CA GLY A 87 -2.85 7.40 -2.75
C GLY A 87 -3.29 6.22 -1.89
N ASP A 88 -2.66 6.08 -0.73
CA ASP A 88 -2.97 5.05 0.26
C ASP A 88 -3.71 5.64 1.45
N ARG A 89 -4.70 4.92 1.96
CA ARG A 89 -5.56 5.30 3.09
C ARG A 89 -6.07 4.09 3.87
N VAL A 90 -6.66 4.34 5.05
CA VAL A 90 -7.35 3.32 5.84
C VAL A 90 -8.83 3.65 5.99
N TRP A 91 -9.65 2.62 5.75
CA TRP A 91 -11.08 2.61 6.00
C TRP A 91 -11.44 1.54 7.03
N LYS A 92 -12.68 1.54 7.49
CA LYS A 92 -13.29 0.42 8.21
C LYS A 92 -14.07 -0.46 7.23
N ALA A 93 -13.95 -1.79 7.36
CA ALA A 93 -14.80 -2.76 6.67
C ALA A 93 -15.76 -3.46 7.67
N PRO A 94 -16.93 -3.98 7.26
CA PRO A 94 -17.48 -3.92 5.90
C PRO A 94 -17.77 -2.50 5.43
N GLU A 95 -17.83 -2.32 4.09
CA GLU A 95 -18.14 -1.02 3.50
C GLU A 95 -19.55 -0.54 3.87
N ASP A 96 -19.63 0.71 4.26
CA ASP A 96 -20.87 1.41 4.59
C ASP A 96 -20.83 2.81 3.99
N PRO A 97 -21.80 3.20 3.14
CA PRO A 97 -21.72 4.47 2.40
C PRO A 97 -21.77 5.72 3.28
N VAL A 98 -22.17 5.59 4.55
CA VAL A 98 -22.19 6.70 5.50
C VAL A 98 -20.92 6.72 6.34
N ALA A 99 -20.63 5.61 7.02
CA ALA A 99 -19.55 5.55 8.00
C ALA A 99 -18.17 5.31 7.36
N THR A 100 -18.08 4.49 6.29
CA THR A 100 -16.81 4.24 5.58
C THR A 100 -16.40 5.48 4.79
N TRP A 101 -17.36 6.17 4.15
CA TRP A 101 -17.15 7.37 3.34
C TRP A 101 -17.22 8.66 4.15
N ALA A 102 -17.01 8.60 5.47
CA ALA A 102 -16.86 9.80 6.27
C ALA A 102 -15.75 10.70 5.68
N PRO A 103 -16.00 12.02 5.49
CA PRO A 103 -15.02 12.92 4.90
C PRO A 103 -13.74 13.02 5.73
N ASP A 104 -12.59 12.92 5.05
CA ASP A 104 -11.25 13.08 5.61
C ASP A 104 -10.57 14.36 5.06
N ASN A 105 -11.36 15.39 4.78
CA ASN A 105 -10.98 16.61 4.06
C ASN A 105 -10.43 17.72 4.97
N VAL A 106 -9.95 17.39 6.16
CA VAL A 106 -9.46 18.31 7.17
C VAL A 106 -7.99 18.01 7.53
N PRO A 107 -7.26 19.02 8.04
CA PRO A 107 -5.86 18.85 8.42
C PRO A 107 -5.64 17.73 9.44
N VAL A 108 -4.52 17.02 9.29
CA VAL A 108 -4.06 15.97 10.17
C VAL A 108 -2.80 16.39 10.94
N GLN A 109 -2.60 15.83 12.12
CA GLN A 109 -1.38 16.01 12.88
C GLN A 109 -0.26 15.15 12.28
N ILE A 110 0.87 15.76 11.96
CA ILE A 110 2.08 15.05 11.53
C ILE A 110 3.09 15.02 12.68
N ILE A 111 3.54 13.83 13.03
CA ILE A 111 4.50 13.58 14.12
C ILE A 111 5.71 12.86 13.51
N PRO A 112 6.84 13.56 13.28
CA PRO A 112 8.07 12.92 12.81
C PRO A 112 8.60 11.90 13.82
N THR A 113 9.14 10.79 13.29
CA THR A 113 9.83 9.74 14.05
C THR A 113 11.27 9.57 13.55
N ALA A 114 12.05 8.71 14.18
CA ALA A 114 13.43 8.44 13.74
C ALA A 114 13.51 7.76 12.36
N THR A 115 12.46 7.03 11.96
CA THR A 115 12.41 6.24 10.73
C THR A 115 11.33 6.68 9.73
N GLY A 116 10.61 7.78 10.05
CA GLY A 116 9.52 8.26 9.22
C GLY A 116 8.61 9.23 9.95
N LEU A 117 7.31 9.01 9.91
CA LEU A 117 6.32 9.87 10.57
C LEU A 117 5.03 9.11 10.90
N ILE A 118 4.23 9.74 11.77
CA ILE A 118 2.84 9.36 12.02
C ILE A 118 1.94 10.50 11.52
N ALA A 119 0.92 10.15 10.72
CA ALA A 119 -0.15 11.05 10.31
C ALA A 119 -1.44 10.64 11.02
N ARG A 120 -1.96 11.51 11.89
CA ARG A 120 -3.13 11.24 12.74
C ARG A 120 -4.25 12.20 12.43
N ALA A 121 -5.41 11.67 12.01
CA ALA A 121 -6.62 12.46 11.82
C ALA A 121 -7.19 12.96 13.15
N PRO A 122 -7.98 14.03 13.17
CA PRO A 122 -8.91 14.29 14.27
C PRO A 122 -9.93 13.16 14.38
N ILE A 123 -10.62 13.07 15.54
CA ILE A 123 -11.74 12.15 15.70
C ILE A 123 -12.84 12.54 14.72
N GLU A 124 -13.30 11.58 13.91
CA GLU A 124 -14.38 11.81 12.95
C GLU A 124 -15.70 12.10 13.68
N PRO A 125 -16.36 13.25 13.42
CA PRO A 125 -17.58 13.61 14.13
C PRO A 125 -18.74 12.62 13.92
N LEU A 126 -18.79 11.97 12.75
CA LEU A 126 -19.86 11.06 12.38
C LEU A 126 -19.74 9.69 13.03
N THR A 127 -18.52 9.15 13.09
CA THR A 127 -18.27 7.77 13.51
C THR A 127 -17.67 7.66 14.90
N ASN A 128 -17.09 8.73 15.43
CA ASN A 128 -16.22 8.74 16.60
C ASN A 128 -15.03 7.79 16.46
N LEU A 129 -14.56 7.55 15.24
CA LEU A 129 -13.32 6.83 14.97
C LEU A 129 -12.19 7.82 14.74
N GLN A 130 -10.98 7.42 15.09
CA GLN A 130 -9.76 8.15 14.78
C GLN A 130 -8.84 7.28 13.93
N LYS A 131 -8.47 7.77 12.76
CA LYS A 131 -7.58 7.09 11.83
C LYS A 131 -6.15 7.61 11.94
N GLU A 132 -5.20 6.69 11.82
CA GLU A 132 -3.78 7.00 11.88
C GLU A 132 -3.01 6.13 10.89
N ILE A 133 -1.99 6.69 10.25
CA ILE A 133 -1.02 5.96 9.43
C ILE A 133 0.37 6.29 9.96
N GLU A 134 1.10 5.25 10.37
CA GLU A 134 2.53 5.34 10.69
C GLU A 134 3.35 4.76 9.56
N ILE A 135 4.39 5.48 9.15
CA ILE A 135 5.32 5.11 8.09
C ILE A 135 6.71 4.99 8.69
N ALA A 136 7.35 3.85 8.48
CA ALA A 136 8.75 3.64 8.79
C ALA A 136 9.48 3.11 7.54
N ILE A 137 10.52 3.80 7.10
CA ILE A 137 11.35 3.36 5.97
C ILE A 137 12.71 2.85 6.46
N ALA A 138 13.24 1.85 5.79
CA ALA A 138 14.59 1.38 6.04
C ALA A 138 15.63 2.49 5.68
N PRO A 139 16.75 2.60 6.38
CA PRO A 139 17.77 3.61 6.09
C PRO A 139 18.40 3.46 4.70
N SER A 140 18.30 2.30 4.09
CA SER A 140 18.73 1.99 2.72
C SER A 140 17.82 0.96 2.07
N GLY A 141 17.81 0.90 0.74
CA GLY A 141 16.92 0.04 -0.03
C GLY A 141 15.49 0.60 -0.09
N THR A 142 14.54 -0.25 -0.42
CA THR A 142 13.19 0.19 -0.78
C THR A 142 12.09 -0.30 0.17
N THR A 143 12.48 -0.87 1.31
CA THR A 143 11.52 -1.44 2.28
C THR A 143 10.86 -0.34 3.12
N VAL A 144 9.53 -0.40 3.20
CA VAL A 144 8.68 0.46 4.01
C VAL A 144 7.76 -0.40 4.85
N THR A 145 7.58 -0.04 6.12
CA THR A 145 6.51 -0.57 6.97
C THR A 145 5.45 0.50 7.12
N VAL A 146 4.19 0.15 6.88
CA VAL A 146 3.05 1.04 7.03
C VAL A 146 2.07 0.40 8.01
N SER A 147 1.80 1.08 9.12
CA SER A 147 0.81 0.66 10.12
C SER A 147 -0.43 1.56 10.01
N HIS A 148 -1.54 0.95 9.63
CA HIS A 148 -2.84 1.59 9.58
C HIS A 148 -3.61 1.29 10.86
N ARG A 149 -4.01 2.34 11.59
CA ARG A 149 -4.70 2.20 12.88
C ARG A 149 -6.05 2.89 12.88
N ILE A 150 -7.00 2.28 13.57
CA ILE A 150 -8.32 2.88 13.83
C ILE A 150 -8.62 2.73 15.32
N THR A 151 -8.81 3.85 16.00
CA THR A 151 -9.16 3.90 17.43
C THR A 151 -10.65 4.21 17.60
N ASN A 152 -11.32 3.47 18.44
CA ASN A 152 -12.72 3.69 18.78
C ASN A 152 -12.83 4.70 19.94
N HIS A 153 -13.31 5.91 19.66
CA HIS A 153 -13.61 6.95 20.66
C HIS A 153 -15.11 7.07 20.98
N SER A 154 -15.94 6.15 20.44
CA SER A 154 -17.36 6.11 20.77
C SER A 154 -17.60 5.58 22.19
N LEU A 155 -18.83 5.64 22.66
CA LEU A 155 -19.24 5.09 23.96
C LEU A 155 -19.56 3.58 23.91
N PHE A 156 -19.51 2.98 22.73
CA PHE A 156 -19.95 1.60 22.51
C PHE A 156 -18.84 0.73 21.94
N THR A 157 -18.91 -0.57 22.21
CA THR A 157 -18.08 -1.55 21.48
C THR A 157 -18.58 -1.63 20.05
N LEU A 158 -17.67 -1.46 19.09
CA LEU A 158 -17.93 -1.57 17.65
C LEU A 158 -17.25 -2.82 17.10
N GLU A 159 -17.81 -3.42 16.05
CA GLU A 159 -17.18 -4.54 15.34
C GLU A 159 -16.91 -4.13 13.90
N PHE A 160 -15.64 -4.13 13.51
CA PHE A 160 -15.20 -3.81 12.16
C PHE A 160 -13.77 -4.33 11.92
N ALA A 161 -13.33 -4.31 10.68
CA ALA A 161 -11.95 -4.61 10.30
C ALA A 161 -11.24 -3.36 9.78
N PRO A 162 -9.93 -3.19 10.02
CA PRO A 162 -9.12 -2.21 9.32
C PRO A 162 -8.96 -2.64 7.86
N TRP A 163 -9.16 -1.70 6.95
CA TRP A 163 -9.14 -1.91 5.50
C TRP A 163 -8.18 -0.88 4.87
N ALA A 164 -7.01 -1.35 4.44
CA ALA A 164 -5.97 -0.52 3.85
C ALA A 164 -6.09 -0.57 2.31
N LEU A 165 -6.37 0.58 1.72
CA LEU A 165 -6.61 0.72 0.29
C LEU A 165 -5.49 1.56 -0.35
N THR A 166 -4.84 0.99 -1.36
CA THR A 166 -3.85 1.71 -2.18
C THR A 166 -4.38 1.86 -3.60
N MET A 167 -4.69 3.11 -3.98
CA MET A 167 -5.05 3.46 -5.34
C MET A 167 -3.81 3.57 -6.21
N MET A 168 -3.72 2.74 -7.22
CA MET A 168 -2.59 2.68 -8.14
C MET A 168 -2.82 3.56 -9.38
N ALA A 169 -1.75 4.11 -9.93
CA ALA A 169 -1.77 4.89 -11.15
C ALA A 169 -2.27 4.07 -12.35
N GLN A 170 -2.80 4.76 -13.37
CA GLN A 170 -3.38 4.12 -14.55
C GLN A 170 -2.37 3.32 -15.38
N GLY A 171 -2.86 2.30 -16.07
CA GLY A 171 -2.15 1.55 -17.11
C GLY A 171 -1.33 0.36 -16.64
N GLY A 172 -1.32 0.06 -15.34
CA GLY A 172 -0.57 -1.07 -14.80
C GLY A 172 -1.38 -2.36 -14.65
N ILE A 173 -0.76 -3.35 -14.02
CA ILE A 173 -1.33 -4.67 -13.78
C ILE A 173 -1.12 -5.05 -12.33
N ALA A 174 -2.19 -5.34 -11.60
CA ALA A 174 -2.12 -6.00 -10.30
C ALA A 174 -1.95 -7.50 -10.47
N VAL A 175 -1.12 -8.09 -9.61
CA VAL A 175 -0.92 -9.54 -9.48
C VAL A 175 -1.00 -9.90 -8.01
N SER A 176 -1.84 -10.89 -7.67
CA SER A 176 -1.92 -11.44 -6.31
C SER A 176 -1.85 -12.96 -6.35
N GLY A 177 -1.22 -13.57 -5.34
CA GLY A 177 -1.11 -15.00 -5.21
C GLY A 177 -2.34 -15.63 -4.59
N PHE A 178 -2.83 -16.74 -5.16
CA PHE A 178 -3.74 -17.63 -4.44
C PHE A 178 -2.99 -18.32 -3.29
N PRO A 179 -3.69 -18.77 -2.24
CA PRO A 179 -3.07 -19.61 -1.22
C PRO A 179 -2.55 -20.91 -1.83
N PRO A 180 -1.59 -21.59 -1.19
CA PRO A 180 -1.04 -22.85 -1.68
C PRO A 180 -2.15 -23.85 -2.01
N ARG A 181 -2.08 -24.45 -3.21
CA ARG A 181 -3.06 -25.40 -3.69
C ARG A 181 -2.53 -26.81 -3.63
N GLY A 182 -3.38 -27.75 -3.25
CA GLY A 182 -3.14 -29.16 -3.35
C GLY A 182 -3.33 -29.72 -4.76
N ARG A 183 -3.29 -31.02 -4.89
CA ARG A 183 -3.57 -31.72 -6.15
C ARG A 183 -4.51 -32.92 -5.95
N HIS A 184 -5.37 -33.13 -6.92
CA HIS A 184 -6.21 -34.31 -6.99
C HIS A 184 -5.35 -35.57 -7.31
N PRO A 185 -5.62 -36.75 -6.71
CA PRO A 185 -6.68 -37.04 -5.73
C PRO A 185 -6.23 -36.92 -4.26
N ILE A 186 -5.11 -36.28 -3.97
CA ILE A 186 -4.54 -36.22 -2.62
C ILE A 186 -5.29 -35.21 -1.74
N ASN A 187 -5.63 -34.04 -2.31
CA ASN A 187 -6.37 -32.99 -1.63
C ASN A 187 -7.73 -32.83 -2.31
N LEU A 188 -8.79 -33.02 -1.54
CA LEU A 188 -10.17 -33.01 -2.04
C LEU A 188 -10.99 -31.83 -1.52
N GLU A 189 -10.49 -31.13 -0.50
CA GLU A 189 -11.17 -30.03 0.16
C GLU A 189 -11.04 -28.72 -0.62
N ALA A 190 -12.01 -27.81 -0.43
CA ALA A 190 -11.92 -26.44 -0.89
C ALA A 190 -10.76 -25.71 -0.16
N THR A 191 -10.03 -24.86 -0.86
CA THR A 191 -8.84 -24.17 -0.30
C THR A 191 -9.12 -22.75 0.15
N ASN A 192 -9.93 -22.00 -0.60
CA ASN A 192 -10.23 -20.60 -0.31
C ASN A 192 -11.47 -20.13 -1.07
N PRO A 193 -12.18 -19.11 -0.58
CA PRO A 193 -13.20 -18.43 -1.35
C PRO A 193 -12.58 -17.58 -2.47
N LEU A 194 -13.33 -17.39 -3.55
CA LEU A 194 -13.18 -16.28 -4.49
C LEU A 194 -14.51 -15.51 -4.43
N VAL A 195 -14.43 -14.27 -3.98
CA VAL A 195 -15.62 -13.47 -3.67
C VAL A 195 -15.87 -12.47 -4.79
N MET A 196 -17.11 -12.39 -5.24
CA MET A 196 -17.58 -11.51 -6.31
C MET A 196 -18.52 -10.44 -5.75
N TRP A 197 -18.42 -9.23 -6.26
CA TRP A 197 -19.39 -8.16 -6.05
C TRP A 197 -20.52 -8.25 -7.09
N ALA A 198 -21.62 -7.55 -6.85
CA ALA A 198 -22.78 -7.57 -7.73
C ALA A 198 -22.50 -7.11 -9.18
N TYR A 199 -21.39 -6.40 -9.39
CA TYR A 199 -20.95 -5.89 -10.68
C TYR A 199 -19.71 -6.62 -11.24
N THR A 200 -19.27 -7.71 -10.61
CA THR A 200 -18.16 -8.51 -11.12
C THR A 200 -18.56 -9.29 -12.35
N ASP A 201 -17.84 -9.11 -13.45
CA ASP A 201 -17.93 -9.93 -14.66
C ASP A 201 -16.61 -10.69 -14.85
N LEU A 202 -16.61 -12.01 -14.65
CA LEU A 202 -15.44 -12.85 -14.84
C LEU A 202 -15.03 -13.00 -16.33
N ALA A 203 -15.91 -12.59 -17.26
CA ALA A 203 -15.60 -12.55 -18.70
C ALA A 203 -14.89 -11.24 -19.12
N ASP A 204 -14.77 -10.26 -18.22
CA ASP A 204 -14.06 -9.01 -18.52
C ASP A 204 -12.59 -9.32 -18.89
N PRO A 205 -12.10 -8.85 -20.06
CA PRO A 205 -10.77 -9.21 -20.55
C PRO A 205 -9.61 -8.63 -19.72
N ARG A 206 -9.88 -7.75 -18.75
CA ARG A 206 -8.86 -7.24 -17.82
C ARG A 206 -8.46 -8.29 -16.79
N TRP A 207 -9.32 -9.30 -16.52
CA TRP A 207 -9.00 -10.44 -15.66
C TRP A 207 -8.14 -11.47 -16.40
N LYS A 208 -7.16 -12.01 -15.70
CA LYS A 208 -6.52 -13.26 -16.09
C LYS A 208 -6.25 -14.10 -14.85
N PHE A 209 -6.66 -15.35 -14.90
CA PHE A 209 -6.46 -16.33 -13.85
C PHE A 209 -5.46 -17.38 -14.32
N THR A 210 -4.49 -17.69 -13.49
CA THR A 210 -3.61 -18.83 -13.67
C THR A 210 -3.85 -19.84 -12.54
N LYS A 211 -3.08 -20.90 -12.46
CA LYS A 211 -3.20 -21.83 -11.34
C LYS A 211 -2.78 -21.20 -10.01
N LYS A 212 -1.83 -20.25 -10.03
CA LYS A 212 -1.25 -19.64 -8.83
C LYS A 212 -1.64 -18.19 -8.62
N TYR A 213 -2.08 -17.48 -9.65
CA TYR A 213 -2.23 -16.02 -9.63
C TYR A 213 -3.57 -15.54 -10.18
N LEU A 214 -4.07 -14.53 -9.51
CA LEU A 214 -5.06 -13.59 -10.01
C LEU A 214 -4.35 -12.38 -10.58
N THR A 215 -4.67 -11.94 -11.80
CA THR A 215 -4.19 -10.68 -12.35
C THR A 215 -5.35 -9.81 -12.83
N LEU A 216 -5.23 -8.50 -12.61
CA LEU A 216 -6.18 -7.49 -13.05
C LEU A 216 -5.43 -6.35 -13.74
N ARG A 217 -5.80 -6.04 -14.98
CA ARG A 217 -5.25 -4.91 -15.74
C ARG A 217 -6.10 -3.66 -15.51
N GLN A 218 -5.46 -2.55 -15.20
CA GLN A 218 -6.12 -1.25 -15.30
C GLN A 218 -6.15 -0.80 -16.77
N ASP A 219 -7.32 -0.45 -17.28
CA ASP A 219 -7.52 0.06 -18.65
C ASP A 219 -8.24 1.41 -18.59
N PRO A 220 -7.58 2.53 -18.98
CA PRO A 220 -8.17 3.86 -18.93
C PRO A 220 -9.33 4.06 -19.93
N ASN A 221 -9.53 3.14 -20.86
CA ASN A 221 -10.63 3.18 -21.83
C ASN A 221 -11.85 2.36 -21.41
N ASN A 222 -11.75 1.53 -20.37
CA ASN A 222 -12.84 0.68 -19.90
C ASN A 222 -13.42 1.22 -18.58
N LYS A 223 -14.64 1.80 -18.65
CA LYS A 223 -15.33 2.42 -17.51
C LYS A 223 -15.99 1.41 -16.56
N GLU A 224 -16.17 0.17 -17.00
CA GLU A 224 -16.86 -0.85 -16.20
C GLU A 224 -16.07 -1.14 -14.92
N ALA A 225 -16.76 -1.09 -13.79
CA ALA A 225 -16.17 -1.44 -12.51
C ALA A 225 -15.99 -2.96 -12.40
N GLN A 226 -14.85 -3.38 -11.87
CA GLN A 226 -14.58 -4.78 -11.56
C GLN A 226 -14.01 -4.89 -10.15
N LYS A 227 -14.44 -5.87 -9.39
CA LYS A 227 -13.89 -6.18 -8.06
C LYS A 227 -13.92 -7.68 -7.79
N LEU A 228 -12.86 -8.19 -7.18
CA LEU A 228 -12.77 -9.54 -6.63
C LEU A 228 -12.04 -9.52 -5.30
N GLY A 229 -12.39 -10.46 -4.43
CA GLY A 229 -11.70 -10.67 -3.18
C GLY A 229 -11.33 -12.14 -2.95
N LEU A 230 -10.34 -12.38 -2.11
CA LEU A 230 -9.90 -13.72 -1.72
C LEU A 230 -9.26 -13.72 -0.32
N PHE A 231 -9.13 -14.90 0.25
CA PHE A 231 -8.32 -15.11 1.45
C PHE A 231 -6.98 -15.75 1.08
N ASN A 232 -5.90 -15.20 1.63
CA ASN A 232 -4.58 -15.82 1.58
C ASN A 232 -3.84 -15.54 2.90
N PRO A 233 -3.38 -16.55 3.66
CA PRO A 233 -2.62 -16.33 4.90
C PRO A 233 -1.36 -15.49 4.69
N ASP A 234 -0.70 -15.66 3.54
CA ASP A 234 0.40 -14.81 3.06
C ASP A 234 -0.15 -13.80 2.03
N THR A 235 -0.97 -12.88 2.49
CA THR A 235 -1.57 -11.86 1.63
C THR A 235 -0.50 -10.96 1.04
N TRP A 236 -0.45 -10.88 -0.29
CA TRP A 236 0.41 -9.95 -1.01
C TRP A 236 -0.21 -9.56 -2.35
N ALA A 237 0.17 -8.39 -2.82
CA ALA A 237 -0.08 -7.94 -4.17
C ALA A 237 1.12 -7.19 -4.73
N ALA A 238 1.36 -7.34 -6.04
CA ALA A 238 2.29 -6.54 -6.80
C ALA A 238 1.52 -5.69 -7.82
N TYR A 239 1.95 -4.45 -8.03
CA TYR A 239 1.47 -3.61 -9.12
C TYR A 239 2.62 -3.29 -10.07
N LEU A 240 2.49 -3.72 -11.32
CA LEU A 240 3.47 -3.56 -12.38
C LEU A 240 3.13 -2.33 -13.21
N LEU A 241 4.02 -1.35 -13.27
CA LEU A 241 3.82 -0.11 -14.02
C LEU A 241 5.13 0.39 -14.62
N ASN A 242 5.19 0.52 -15.96
CA ASN A 242 6.32 1.12 -16.69
C ASN A 242 7.70 0.55 -16.28
N GLY A 243 7.80 -0.78 -16.10
CA GLY A 243 9.05 -1.44 -15.73
C GLY A 243 9.42 -1.36 -14.25
N GLU A 244 8.55 -0.83 -13.41
CA GLU A 244 8.67 -0.84 -11.95
C GLU A 244 7.59 -1.74 -11.33
N ALA A 245 7.86 -2.27 -10.14
CA ALA A 245 6.90 -3.02 -9.35
C ALA A 245 6.80 -2.44 -7.94
N PHE A 246 5.60 -2.09 -7.53
CA PHE A 246 5.23 -1.90 -6.13
C PHE A 246 4.72 -3.23 -5.59
N VAL A 247 5.24 -3.68 -4.46
CA VAL A 247 4.79 -4.89 -3.76
C VAL A 247 4.33 -4.50 -2.38
N LYS A 248 3.13 -4.93 -1.97
CA LYS A 248 2.65 -4.85 -0.59
C LYS A 248 2.32 -6.23 -0.05
N ARG A 249 2.54 -6.41 1.23
CA ARG A 249 2.42 -7.69 1.92
C ARG A 249 1.91 -7.51 3.33
N THR A 250 1.07 -8.45 3.78
CA THR A 250 0.64 -8.57 5.17
C THR A 250 0.41 -10.04 5.52
N LYS A 251 0.34 -10.37 6.80
CA LYS A 251 -0.05 -11.70 7.27
C LYS A 251 -1.53 -11.69 7.64
N ALA A 252 -2.24 -12.74 7.25
CA ALA A 252 -3.62 -12.98 7.64
C ALA A 252 -3.73 -14.24 8.49
N ASP A 253 -4.45 -14.15 9.62
CA ASP A 253 -4.64 -15.25 10.55
C ASP A 253 -5.89 -16.06 10.16
N ALA A 254 -5.69 -17.27 9.65
CA ALA A 254 -6.77 -18.17 9.22
C ALA A 254 -7.72 -18.60 10.35
N SER A 255 -7.37 -18.38 11.61
CA SER A 255 -8.24 -18.66 12.77
C SER A 255 -9.24 -17.54 13.05
N LYS A 256 -9.13 -16.38 12.37
CA LYS A 256 -9.97 -15.20 12.55
C LYS A 256 -11.05 -15.11 11.46
N THR A 257 -12.08 -14.33 11.73
CA THR A 257 -13.13 -13.99 10.77
C THR A 257 -12.77 -12.70 10.05
N TYR A 258 -12.90 -12.70 8.73
CA TYR A 258 -12.63 -11.53 7.90
C TYR A 258 -13.94 -11.01 7.28
N PRO A 259 -14.01 -9.72 6.90
CA PRO A 259 -15.16 -9.16 6.22
C PRO A 259 -15.36 -9.76 4.83
N ASP A 260 -16.44 -9.40 4.16
CA ASP A 260 -16.74 -9.70 2.75
C ASP A 260 -16.55 -11.18 2.41
N PHE A 261 -17.28 -12.05 3.14
CA PHE A 261 -17.20 -13.52 3.04
C PHE A 261 -15.80 -14.11 3.30
N GLY A 262 -14.96 -13.41 4.04
CA GLY A 262 -13.64 -13.90 4.48
C GLY A 262 -12.48 -13.38 3.63
N CYS A 263 -12.52 -12.16 3.13
CA CYS A 263 -11.44 -11.59 2.34
C CYS A 263 -10.33 -11.00 3.21
N SER A 264 -9.08 -11.42 2.97
CA SER A 264 -7.87 -10.73 3.45
C SER A 264 -7.26 -9.81 2.38
N PHE A 265 -7.69 -9.98 1.14
CA PHE A 265 -7.28 -9.22 -0.03
C PHE A 265 -8.47 -8.95 -0.95
N GLU A 266 -8.52 -7.72 -1.47
CA GLU A 266 -9.46 -7.32 -2.52
C GLU A 266 -8.73 -6.49 -3.57
N THR A 267 -9.28 -6.46 -4.78
CA THR A 267 -8.80 -5.60 -5.85
C THR A 267 -9.95 -5.07 -6.67
N PHE A 268 -9.92 -3.78 -6.95
CA PHE A 268 -10.93 -3.06 -7.71
C PHE A 268 -10.29 -2.34 -8.89
N THR A 269 -11.01 -2.16 -9.99
CA THR A 269 -10.60 -1.26 -11.07
C THR A 269 -11.79 -0.66 -11.81
N ASN A 270 -11.55 0.52 -12.37
CA ASN A 270 -12.34 1.18 -13.39
C ASN A 270 -11.41 1.89 -14.39
N ASN A 271 -11.92 2.85 -15.17
CA ASN A 271 -11.08 3.62 -16.10
C ASN A 271 -10.11 4.60 -15.42
N GLU A 272 -10.33 4.97 -14.15
CA GLU A 272 -9.54 5.99 -13.46
C GLU A 272 -8.36 5.41 -12.69
N PHE A 273 -8.53 4.23 -12.08
CA PHE A 273 -7.52 3.64 -11.20
C PHE A 273 -7.72 2.13 -11.02
N LEU A 274 -6.76 1.52 -10.33
CA LEU A 274 -6.89 0.19 -9.78
C LEU A 274 -6.55 0.25 -8.29
N GLU A 275 -7.26 -0.48 -7.46
CA GLU A 275 -6.95 -0.63 -6.03
C GLU A 275 -6.39 -2.02 -5.73
N ILE A 276 -5.38 -2.04 -4.88
CA ILE A 276 -4.91 -3.24 -4.18
C ILE A 276 -5.13 -3.01 -2.70
N GLU A 277 -5.91 -3.89 -2.09
CA GLU A 277 -6.52 -3.68 -0.80
C GLU A 277 -6.18 -4.85 0.13
N THR A 278 -5.83 -4.57 1.38
CA THR A 278 -5.66 -5.59 2.41
C THR A 278 -6.60 -5.34 3.57
N LEU A 279 -7.14 -6.41 4.12
CA LEU A 279 -8.10 -6.35 5.21
C LEU A 279 -7.56 -7.11 6.42
N GLY A 280 -7.71 -6.50 7.60
CA GLY A 280 -7.54 -7.17 8.86
C GLY A 280 -8.77 -8.00 9.24
N PRO A 281 -8.72 -8.76 10.34
CA PRO A 281 -9.87 -9.50 10.84
C PRO A 281 -10.93 -8.59 11.46
N LEU A 282 -12.19 -9.01 11.40
CA LEU A 282 -13.28 -8.42 12.17
C LEU A 282 -12.94 -8.47 13.66
N THR A 283 -12.92 -7.32 14.29
CA THR A 283 -12.49 -7.15 15.67
C THR A 283 -13.54 -6.38 16.46
N LYS A 284 -13.96 -6.93 17.61
CA LYS A 284 -14.79 -6.21 18.58
C LYS A 284 -13.90 -5.25 19.37
N LEU A 285 -14.06 -3.97 19.08
CA LEU A 285 -13.22 -2.89 19.58
C LEU A 285 -13.96 -2.08 20.65
N SER A 286 -13.57 -2.23 21.91
CA SER A 286 -14.14 -1.47 23.04
C SER A 286 -13.74 0.02 22.95
N PRO A 287 -14.48 0.93 23.62
CA PRO A 287 -14.08 2.34 23.72
C PRO A 287 -12.62 2.53 24.18
N GLY A 288 -11.90 3.40 23.51
CA GLY A 288 -10.48 3.71 23.76
C GLY A 288 -9.49 2.68 23.21
N HIS A 289 -9.94 1.58 22.61
CA HIS A 289 -9.04 0.58 22.02
C HIS A 289 -8.78 0.85 20.53
N THR A 290 -7.65 0.33 20.06
CA THR A 290 -7.16 0.50 18.68
C THR A 290 -7.01 -0.86 18.01
N VAL A 291 -7.40 -0.94 16.74
CA VAL A 291 -7.08 -2.05 15.84
C VAL A 291 -6.05 -1.59 14.82
N GLU A 292 -5.16 -2.50 14.42
CA GLU A 292 -4.04 -2.21 13.53
C GLU A 292 -3.99 -3.21 12.37
N GLN A 293 -3.63 -2.70 11.18
CA GLN A 293 -3.24 -3.47 10.01
C GLN A 293 -1.83 -3.03 9.59
N VAL A 294 -0.88 -3.96 9.65
CA VAL A 294 0.52 -3.69 9.27
C VAL A 294 0.80 -4.25 7.89
N GLU A 295 1.36 -3.42 7.04
CA GLU A 295 1.82 -3.79 5.71
C GLU A 295 3.32 -3.56 5.56
N HIS A 296 3.97 -4.43 4.81
CA HIS A 296 5.33 -4.25 4.34
C HIS A 296 5.30 -3.95 2.84
N TRP A 297 5.95 -2.86 2.44
CA TRP A 297 6.01 -2.43 1.06
C TRP A 297 7.44 -2.52 0.52
N GLY A 298 7.56 -2.77 -0.76
CA GLY A 298 8.82 -2.72 -1.51
C GLY A 298 8.60 -2.10 -2.89
N LEU A 299 9.64 -1.46 -3.42
CA LEU A 299 9.64 -0.87 -4.76
C LEU A 299 10.83 -1.37 -5.54
N TYR A 300 10.60 -1.85 -6.77
CA TYR A 300 11.60 -2.52 -7.57
C TYR A 300 11.64 -1.99 -8.99
N ARG A 301 12.85 -1.87 -9.55
CA ARG A 301 13.09 -1.44 -10.94
C ARG A 301 13.34 -2.65 -11.85
N LYS A 302 13.18 -2.44 -13.15
CA LYS A 302 13.45 -3.45 -14.21
C LYS A 302 12.61 -4.71 -14.04
N VAL A 303 11.36 -4.52 -13.63
CA VAL A 303 10.39 -5.60 -13.41
C VAL A 303 9.38 -5.57 -14.55
N GLN A 304 9.58 -6.47 -15.53
CA GLN A 304 8.73 -6.56 -16.71
C GLN A 304 8.60 -8.02 -17.11
N PRO A 305 7.57 -8.73 -16.61
CA PRO A 305 7.28 -10.08 -17.08
C PRO A 305 6.99 -10.05 -18.59
N THR A 306 7.52 -11.01 -19.31
CA THR A 306 7.28 -11.16 -20.77
C THR A 306 5.87 -11.69 -21.04
N GLU A 307 5.32 -12.43 -20.08
CA GLU A 307 3.97 -13.00 -20.12
C GLU A 307 3.41 -13.18 -18.70
N LEU A 308 2.08 -13.30 -18.59
CA LEU A 308 1.41 -13.55 -17.30
C LEU A 308 1.12 -15.05 -17.16
N THR A 309 2.17 -15.87 -17.03
CA THR A 309 2.11 -17.31 -16.76
C THR A 309 2.65 -17.60 -15.36
N ASP A 310 2.28 -18.75 -14.78
CA ASP A 310 2.77 -19.16 -13.46
C ASP A 310 4.30 -19.16 -13.40
N GLN A 311 4.95 -19.74 -14.42
CA GLN A 311 6.41 -19.85 -14.48
C GLN A 311 7.09 -18.48 -14.51
N GLU A 312 6.61 -17.57 -15.35
CA GLU A 312 7.21 -16.24 -15.48
C GLU A 312 6.95 -15.38 -14.24
N LEU A 313 5.74 -15.42 -13.68
CA LEU A 313 5.41 -14.70 -12.46
C LEU A 313 6.17 -15.24 -11.25
N ASP A 314 6.35 -16.57 -11.14
CA ASP A 314 7.23 -17.18 -10.12
C ASP A 314 8.65 -16.62 -10.24
N ARG A 315 9.20 -16.60 -11.45
CA ARG A 315 10.57 -16.14 -11.72
C ARG A 315 10.78 -14.66 -11.39
N VAL A 316 9.81 -13.81 -11.74
CA VAL A 316 9.95 -12.35 -11.65
C VAL A 316 9.47 -11.82 -10.30
N LEU A 317 8.33 -12.28 -9.78
CA LEU A 317 7.68 -11.66 -8.62
C LEU A 317 7.97 -12.35 -7.29
N LEU A 318 8.06 -13.68 -7.21
CA LEU A 318 8.26 -14.34 -5.92
C LEU A 318 9.52 -13.88 -5.17
N PRO A 319 10.69 -13.67 -5.83
CA PRO A 319 11.86 -13.13 -5.14
C PRO A 319 11.61 -11.73 -4.56
N LEU A 320 10.83 -10.88 -5.25
CA LEU A 320 10.49 -9.54 -4.80
C LEU A 320 9.51 -9.58 -3.61
N VAL A 321 8.51 -10.45 -3.69
CA VAL A 321 7.56 -10.68 -2.59
C VAL A 321 8.28 -11.17 -1.34
N GLN A 322 9.25 -12.08 -1.47
CA GLN A 322 10.06 -12.56 -0.35
C GLN A 322 10.94 -11.45 0.23
N ALA A 323 11.56 -10.63 -0.62
CA ALA A 323 12.40 -9.51 -0.20
C ALA A 323 11.59 -8.36 0.47
N THR A 324 10.28 -8.27 0.19
CA THR A 324 9.38 -7.26 0.80
C THR A 324 8.97 -7.63 2.23
N GLY A 325 9.08 -8.89 2.65
CA GLY A 325 8.84 -9.29 4.04
C GLY A 325 9.96 -8.78 4.94
N GLY A 326 9.63 -8.13 6.07
CA GLY A 326 10.61 -7.87 7.12
C GLY A 326 11.31 -9.17 7.52
N ALA A 327 12.58 -9.10 7.90
CA ALA A 327 13.27 -10.26 8.47
C ALA A 327 12.43 -10.76 9.65
N GLU A 328 12.01 -12.02 9.58
CA GLU A 328 11.39 -12.74 10.69
C GLU A 328 12.35 -12.84 11.86
#